data_b4092e4bc69c6ec94c923249e5b4d53e
#
_entry.id   b4092e4bc69c6ec94c923249e5b4d53e
#
_cell.length_a   1.000
_cell.length_b   1.000
_cell.length_c   1.000
_cell.angle_alpha   90.00
_cell.angle_beta   90.00
_cell.angle_gamma   90.00
#
_symmetry.space_group_name_H-M   'P 1'
#
loop_
_entity.id
_entity.type
_entity.pdbx_description
1 polymer ?
#
loop_
_entity_poly.entity_id
_entity_poly.type
_entity_poly.pdbx_seq_one_letter_code
_entity_poly.pdbx_strand_id
1 'polypeptide(L)' 'MTFSVWLHTLRIEESKKLLTGSEKLSIEEIGKKVGIPEIYNFSRWFKNITGQTPYQYRKSNK' A
#
# COMPACT_ATOMS: atom_id res chain seq x y z
N MET A 1 9.70 1.00 -19.77
CA MET A 1 9.41 0.99 -18.31
C MET A 1 10.69 0.68 -17.56
N THR A 2 11.04 1.47 -16.57
CA THR A 2 12.24 1.23 -15.78
C THR A 2 11.96 0.16 -14.73
N PHE A 3 13.02 -0.47 -14.21
CA PHE A 3 12.90 -1.45 -13.14
C PHE A 3 12.20 -0.86 -11.91
N SER A 4 12.51 0.39 -11.57
CA SER A 4 11.90 1.05 -10.41
C SER A 4 10.38 1.19 -10.57
N VAL A 5 9.91 1.56 -11.76
CA VAL A 5 8.48 1.69 -12.02
C VAL A 5 7.78 0.34 -11.90
N TRP A 6 8.39 -0.71 -12.45
CA TRP A 6 7.84 -2.06 -12.36
C TRP A 6 7.73 -2.52 -10.91
N LEU A 7 8.77 -2.28 -10.11
CA LEU A 7 8.79 -2.67 -8.71
C LEU A 7 7.71 -1.93 -7.91
N HIS A 8 7.54 -0.63 -8.17
CA HIS A 8 6.49 0.14 -7.51
C HIS A 8 5.10 -0.37 -7.87
N THR A 9 4.89 -0.77 -9.11
CA THR A 9 3.62 -1.34 -9.55
C THR A 9 3.30 -2.62 -8.79
N LEU A 10 4.29 -3.51 -8.64
CA LEU A 10 4.09 -4.73 -7.87
C LEU A 10 3.76 -4.45 -6.40
N ARG A 11 4.48 -3.51 -5.80
CA ARG A 11 4.25 -3.16 -4.40
C ARG A 11 2.88 -2.55 -4.18
N ILE A 12 2.42 -1.70 -5.10
CA ILE A 12 1.11 -1.07 -4.95
C ILE A 12 -0.02 -2.11 -5.12
N GLU A 13 0.12 -3.04 -6.05
CA GLU A 13 -0.86 -4.09 -6.23
C GLU A 13 -0.96 -4.99 -5.00
N GLU A 14 0.17 -5.37 -4.43
CA GLU A 14 0.21 -6.16 -3.21
C GLU A 14 -0.41 -5.40 -2.04
N SER A 15 -0.10 -4.10 -1.92
CA SER A 15 -0.68 -3.26 -0.87
C SER A 15 -2.20 -3.21 -0.97
N LYS A 16 -2.73 -3.05 -2.18
CA LYS A 16 -4.17 -3.02 -2.41
C LYS A 16 -4.83 -4.33 -1.98
N LYS A 17 -4.23 -5.45 -2.34
CA LYS A 17 -4.74 -6.76 -1.95
C LYS A 17 -4.78 -6.93 -0.44
N LEU A 18 -3.71 -6.54 0.24
CA LEU A 18 -3.63 -6.67 1.68
C LEU A 18 -4.61 -5.74 2.39
N LEU A 19 -4.83 -4.56 1.84
CA LEU A 19 -5.77 -3.60 2.43
C LEU A 19 -7.22 -4.06 2.32
N THR A 20 -7.59 -4.74 1.24
CA THR A 20 -8.97 -5.14 0.97
C THR A 20 -9.21 -6.63 1.18
N GLY A 21 -8.18 -7.39 1.55
CA GLY A 21 -8.29 -8.82 1.76
C GLY A 21 -9.03 -9.19 3.04
N SER A 22 -9.29 -10.47 3.21
CA SER A 22 -9.99 -11.00 4.39
C SER A 22 -9.13 -10.93 5.65
N GLU A 23 -7.83 -10.88 5.54
CA GLU A 23 -6.95 -10.70 6.69
C GLU A 23 -7.00 -9.24 7.13
N LYS A 24 -7.22 -9.03 8.42
CA LYS A 24 -7.30 -7.66 8.96
C LYS A 24 -5.94 -7.19 9.44
N LEU A 25 -5.02 -7.04 8.51
CA LEU A 25 -3.72 -6.52 8.81
C LEU A 25 -3.79 -5.02 9.07
N SER A 26 -2.98 -4.54 10.01
CA SER A 26 -2.88 -3.10 10.22
C SER A 26 -2.10 -2.48 9.06
N ILE A 27 -2.27 -1.17 8.88
CA ILE A 27 -1.57 -0.46 7.82
C ILE A 27 -0.06 -0.56 8.01
N GLU A 28 0.39 -0.50 9.27
CA GLU A 28 1.80 -0.66 9.60
C GLU A 28 2.33 -2.03 9.16
N GLU A 29 1.57 -3.09 9.43
CA GLU A 29 1.96 -4.43 9.03
C GLU A 29 2.04 -4.58 7.51
N ILE A 30 1.10 -3.97 6.81
CA ILE A 30 1.09 -3.99 5.35
C ILE A 30 2.33 -3.28 4.80
N GLY A 31 2.66 -2.13 5.37
CA GLY A 31 3.88 -1.41 4.97
C GLY A 31 5.12 -2.27 5.13
N LYS A 32 5.24 -3.00 6.24
CA LYS A 32 6.36 -3.89 6.48
C LYS A 32 6.43 -5.02 5.44
N LYS A 33 5.27 -5.57 5.09
CA LYS A 33 5.22 -6.67 4.12
C LYS A 33 5.65 -6.23 2.72
N VAL A 34 5.36 -4.99 2.35
CA VAL A 34 5.73 -4.49 1.02
C VAL A 34 7.07 -3.77 1.00
N GLY A 35 7.81 -3.80 2.12
CA GLY A 35 9.16 -3.25 2.16
C GLY A 35 9.24 -1.78 2.53
N ILE A 36 8.18 -1.19 3.04
CA ILE A 36 8.15 0.19 3.52
C ILE A 36 7.66 0.18 4.97
N PRO A 37 8.55 -0.16 5.93
CA PRO A 37 8.14 -0.46 7.30
C PRO A 37 7.67 0.75 8.10
N GLU A 38 8.05 1.96 7.71
CA GLU A 38 7.61 3.13 8.44
C GLU A 38 6.24 3.59 7.93
N ILE A 39 5.26 3.65 8.83
CA ILE A 39 3.87 3.91 8.47
C ILE A 39 3.70 5.26 7.76
N TYR A 40 4.40 6.29 8.20
CA TYR A 40 4.31 7.61 7.57
C TYR A 40 4.80 7.55 6.11
N ASN A 41 5.93 6.91 5.89
CA ASN A 41 6.49 6.77 4.55
C ASN A 41 5.59 5.93 3.66
N PHE A 42 5.05 4.86 4.20
CA PHE A 42 4.14 3.99 3.45
C PHE A 42 2.87 4.76 3.03
N SER A 43 2.26 5.48 3.96
CA SER A 43 1.05 6.24 3.68
C SER A 43 1.29 7.30 2.60
N ARG A 44 2.39 8.01 2.71
CA ARG A 44 2.75 9.05 1.73
C ARG A 44 3.01 8.45 0.35
N TRP A 45 3.77 7.36 0.31
CA TRP A 45 4.07 6.66 -0.93
C TRP A 45 2.78 6.17 -1.60
N PHE A 46 1.92 5.53 -0.83
CA PHE A 46 0.64 5.00 -1.35
C PHE A 46 -0.23 6.13 -1.90
N LYS A 47 -0.35 7.22 -1.15
CA LYS A 47 -1.15 8.36 -1.58
C LYS A 47 -0.62 8.99 -2.86
N ASN A 48 0.71 9.09 -2.99
CA ASN A 48 1.31 9.66 -4.19
C ASN A 48 0.99 8.85 -5.44
N ILE A 49 0.83 7.54 -5.30
CA ILE A 49 0.59 6.66 -6.44
C ILE A 49 -0.90 6.51 -6.73
N THR A 50 -1.72 6.35 -5.69
CA THR A 50 -3.16 6.05 -5.87
C THR A 50 -4.07 7.26 -5.70
N GLY A 51 -3.57 8.34 -5.11
CA GLY A 51 -4.39 9.50 -4.79
C GLY A 51 -5.11 9.40 -3.45
N GLN A 52 -5.01 8.28 -2.76
CA GLN A 52 -5.65 8.06 -1.47
C GLN A 52 -4.65 7.48 -0.49
N THR A 53 -4.82 7.79 0.81
CA THR A 53 -4.03 7.12 1.84
C THR A 53 -4.47 5.66 1.94
N PRO A 54 -3.62 4.77 2.48
CA PRO A 54 -4.03 3.37 2.69
C PRO A 54 -5.31 3.26 3.52
N TYR A 55 -5.45 4.10 4.53
CA TYR A 55 -6.64 4.10 5.37
C TYR A 55 -7.89 4.46 4.54
N GLN A 56 -7.80 5.52 3.73
CA GLN A 56 -8.90 5.94 2.88
C GLN A 56 -9.26 4.87 1.86
N TYR A 57 -8.25 4.25 1.28
CA TYR A 57 -8.46 3.19 0.30
C TYR A 57 -9.21 2.00 0.92
N ARG A 58 -8.77 1.56 2.10
CA ARG A 58 -9.43 0.46 2.81
C ARG A 58 -10.88 0.79 3.11
N LYS A 59 -11.13 2.00 3.58
CA LYS A 59 -12.48 2.44 3.93
C LYS A 59 -13.40 2.51 2.72
N SER A 60 -12.87 2.97 1.60
CA SER A 60 -13.66 3.12 0.35
C SER A 60 -13.95 1.79 -0.34
N ASN A 61 -13.12 0.78 -0.11
CA ASN A 61 -13.20 -0.49 -0.84
C ASN A 61 -13.58 -1.67 0.05
N LYS A 62 -14.44 -1.43 0.99
CA LYS A 62 -14.96 -2.51 1.82
C LYS A 62 -15.86 -3.44 1.04
#